data_d17eed9089342d8006ead912fcf4020b
#
_entry.id   d17eed9089342d8006ead912fcf4020b
#
_cell.length_a   1.000
_cell.length_b   1.000
_cell.length_c   1.000
_cell.angle_alpha   90.00
_cell.angle_beta   90.00
_cell.angle_gamma   90.00
#
_symmetry.space_group_name_H-M   'P 1'
#
loop_
_entity.id
_entity.type
_entity.pdbx_description
1 polymer ?
#
loop_
_entity_poly.entity_id
_entity_poly.type
_entity_poly.pdbx_seq_one_letter_code
_entity_poly.pdbx_strand_id
1 'polypeptide(L)'
;ISATSYQGSGANLTGIGLSIAPLMYNPDVSDTLVPTGTGIGLTFNQRVSAGVGTVTLSLVSVGSTVAEVFGLGNATSTTYTVTVASSKFYLDGNLQYSPTLYPGNTYTFDQSNATNATHILRFATAADAAGSTEYTTGVETNGTPGNSGAYTRITVATDAPDTLYYYCTAHSNMGSSVSIGANVQYNNDADPPNITITPKNSLSADTVYAISYPSGAFTQTGAGGSFVGTAYTFATKPSLRWFTWGRNQEGDLGQNNRTKYSSPVQVGSDNGWNALLGSHSTIGATKDNGELWITGKNNRGQLGDNSTVNKSSPVQIPGTTWNATNVNVNASNFNMCLKTNGTLWMWGTNGNGELAQNNTTYYSSPVQIPGTTWSKVFTASGVAGGVKTDGTLWMWGTGGNGNLAQNNETTYSSPIQIPGTNWKQAVGMGYGVGATKTDGTLWSWGYNRYGSGMVNVANVKYSSPVQVSGTTWSEVGSGYVSAALKTDGTLWMAGDNQLG
;
A
#
# COMPACT_ATOMS: atom_id res chain seq x y z
N ILE A 1 6.40 28.95 31.88
CA ILE A 1 5.64 29.96 31.14
C ILE A 1 5.17 29.29 29.86
N SER A 2 3.90 28.97 29.80
CA SER A 2 3.23 28.48 28.60
C SER A 2 2.86 29.67 27.73
N ALA A 3 3.58 29.89 26.65
CA ALA A 3 3.20 30.92 25.67
C ALA A 3 2.38 30.25 24.57
N THR A 4 1.09 30.56 24.48
CA THR A 4 0.14 30.02 23.53
C THR A 4 0.16 30.71 22.15
N SER A 5 0.92 31.79 21.97
CA SER A 5 1.25 32.33 20.65
C SER A 5 2.40 33.35 20.76
N TYR A 6 3.34 33.28 19.81
CA TYR A 6 4.36 34.31 19.63
C TYR A 6 4.27 34.81 18.17
N GLN A 7 3.99 36.10 17.99
CA GLN A 7 4.05 36.79 16.68
C GLN A 7 5.28 37.69 16.66
N GLY A 8 6.39 37.23 16.11
CA GLY A 8 7.59 38.02 15.90
C GLY A 8 8.63 37.23 15.12
N SER A 9 9.49 37.87 14.33
CA SER A 9 10.59 37.26 13.65
C SER A 9 11.59 36.71 14.70
N GLY A 10 11.77 35.38 14.75
CA GLY A 10 12.59 34.67 15.74
C GLY A 10 14.08 34.97 15.73
N ALA A 11 14.55 36.03 15.08
CA ALA A 11 15.97 36.32 14.88
C ALA A 11 16.74 36.73 16.15
N ASN A 12 16.09 36.92 17.29
CA ASN A 12 16.72 37.42 18.54
C ASN A 12 16.41 36.60 19.80
N LEU A 13 15.93 35.35 19.68
CA LEU A 13 15.70 34.47 20.84
C LEU A 13 16.93 33.55 21.03
N THR A 14 17.99 34.06 21.67
CA THR A 14 19.11 33.23 22.12
C THR A 14 18.81 32.66 23.51
N GLY A 15 18.97 31.35 23.69
CA GLY A 15 18.86 30.67 24.99
C GLY A 15 17.55 29.99 25.32
N ILE A 16 16.55 30.00 24.44
CA ILE A 16 15.36 29.15 24.58
C ILE A 16 15.60 27.88 23.77
N GLY A 17 15.93 26.79 24.46
CA GLY A 17 15.93 25.45 23.86
C GLY A 17 14.49 25.12 23.43
N LEU A 18 14.14 25.40 22.18
CA LEU A 18 12.88 24.92 21.63
C LEU A 18 12.96 23.41 21.50
N SER A 19 12.23 22.73 22.35
CA SER A 19 11.96 21.30 22.21
C SER A 19 11.09 21.13 20.96
N ILE A 20 11.68 20.66 19.86
CA ILE A 20 10.97 20.46 18.61
C ILE A 20 10.56 18.99 18.55
N ALA A 21 9.25 18.75 18.49
CA ALA A 21 8.69 17.41 18.28
C ALA A 21 8.15 17.30 16.84
N PRO A 22 8.05 16.12 16.25
CA PRO A 22 7.33 15.92 15.02
C PRO A 22 5.88 16.42 15.14
N LEU A 23 5.38 17.06 14.08
CA LEU A 23 3.98 17.50 14.00
C LEU A 23 3.02 16.36 13.77
N MET A 24 3.45 15.39 12.95
CA MET A 24 2.66 14.22 12.58
C MET A 24 3.55 12.98 12.48
N TYR A 25 2.93 11.84 12.70
CA TYR A 25 3.50 10.51 12.55
C TYR A 25 2.71 9.77 11.46
N ASN A 26 3.39 8.97 10.65
CA ASN A 26 2.76 8.05 9.71
C ASN A 26 3.46 6.66 9.86
N PRO A 27 2.80 5.63 10.36
CA PRO A 27 1.42 5.62 10.91
C PRO A 27 1.24 6.55 12.11
N ASP A 28 -0.01 6.97 12.38
CA ASP A 28 -0.32 7.75 13.57
C ASP A 28 -0.01 6.97 14.86
N VAL A 29 0.20 7.71 15.95
CA VAL A 29 0.46 7.13 17.27
C VAL A 29 -0.70 6.22 17.67
N SER A 30 -0.37 4.96 18.01
CA SER A 30 -1.34 3.91 18.38
C SER A 30 -2.28 3.44 17.26
N ASP A 31 -1.96 3.69 16.01
CA ASP A 31 -2.66 3.08 14.88
C ASP A 31 -2.67 1.54 14.98
N THR A 32 -3.81 0.91 14.71
CA THR A 32 -4.00 -0.54 14.91
C THR A 32 -4.28 -1.34 13.63
N LEU A 33 -4.35 -0.68 12.47
CA LEU A 33 -4.68 -1.31 11.19
C LEU A 33 -3.69 -0.91 10.08
N VAL A 34 -2.42 -0.80 10.42
CA VAL A 34 -1.37 -0.37 9.49
C VAL A 34 -1.06 -1.47 8.47
N PRO A 35 -1.11 -1.20 7.16
CA PRO A 35 -0.68 -2.17 6.15
C PRO A 35 0.79 -2.57 6.30
N THR A 36 1.11 -3.83 6.05
CA THR A 36 2.47 -4.40 6.26
C THR A 36 3.56 -3.77 5.37
N GLY A 37 3.17 -3.17 4.24
CA GLY A 37 4.07 -2.45 3.33
C GLY A 37 4.16 -0.95 3.58
N THR A 38 3.65 -0.44 4.70
CA THR A 38 3.63 1.00 4.99
C THR A 38 5.03 1.53 5.27
N GLY A 39 5.40 2.62 4.59
CA GLY A 39 6.55 3.43 4.98
C GLY A 39 6.24 4.23 6.25
N ILE A 40 7.24 4.40 7.10
CA ILE A 40 7.10 5.13 8.37
C ILE A 40 7.61 6.54 8.16
N GLY A 41 6.81 7.55 8.48
CA GLY A 41 7.12 8.96 8.28
C GLY A 41 7.05 9.79 9.56
N LEU A 42 7.92 10.77 9.71
CA LEU A 42 7.85 11.82 10.72
C LEU A 42 7.83 13.17 10.01
N THR A 43 6.81 13.98 10.27
CA THR A 43 6.64 15.30 9.66
C THR A 43 7.03 16.38 10.66
N PHE A 44 7.76 17.38 10.20
CA PHE A 44 8.29 18.46 11.04
C PHE A 44 7.78 19.83 10.55
N ASN A 45 7.83 20.84 11.43
CA ASN A 45 7.49 22.21 11.07
C ASN A 45 8.67 23.01 10.47
N GLN A 46 9.83 22.36 10.34
CA GLN A 46 11.04 22.96 9.76
C GLN A 46 12.00 21.87 9.27
N ARG A 47 12.92 22.25 8.41
CA ARG A 47 13.94 21.35 7.84
C ARG A 47 14.78 20.70 8.93
N VAL A 48 15.04 19.40 8.75
CA VAL A 48 15.79 18.57 9.69
C VAL A 48 17.06 18.01 9.05
N SER A 49 18.08 17.85 9.87
CA SER A 49 19.36 17.23 9.53
C SER A 49 19.66 16.07 10.48
N ALA A 50 20.53 15.16 10.03
CA ALA A 50 21.04 14.08 10.86
C ALA A 50 21.80 14.64 12.08
N GLY A 51 21.50 14.11 13.23
CA GLY A 51 22.17 14.36 14.50
C GLY A 51 23.01 13.15 14.95
N VAL A 52 22.79 12.70 16.17
CA VAL A 52 23.51 11.55 16.77
C VAL A 52 22.57 10.43 17.18
N GLY A 53 23.03 9.18 17.02
CA GLY A 53 22.27 7.98 17.34
C GLY A 53 21.68 7.29 16.11
N THR A 54 20.64 6.53 16.31
CA THR A 54 19.94 5.76 15.27
C THR A 54 18.44 5.79 15.52
N VAL A 55 17.63 5.52 14.48
CA VAL A 55 16.22 5.19 14.62
C VAL A 55 16.09 3.68 14.75
N THR A 56 15.29 3.22 15.71
CA THR A 56 15.09 1.80 15.97
C THR A 56 13.61 1.42 15.78
N LEU A 57 13.37 0.38 14.99
CA LEU A 57 12.09 -0.31 14.87
C LEU A 57 12.17 -1.57 15.74
N SER A 58 11.26 -1.73 16.69
CA SER A 58 11.24 -2.86 17.63
C SER A 58 9.89 -3.55 17.65
N LEU A 59 9.88 -4.85 17.95
CA LEU A 59 8.69 -5.64 18.26
C LEU A 59 8.32 -5.44 19.72
N VAL A 60 7.09 -5.04 20.00
CA VAL A 60 6.66 -4.76 21.40
C VAL A 60 6.19 -6.02 22.13
N SER A 61 5.69 -7.03 21.41
CA SER A 61 5.03 -8.21 21.97
C SER A 61 5.92 -9.20 22.74
N VAL A 62 7.25 -9.16 22.54
CA VAL A 62 8.18 -10.09 23.21
C VAL A 62 9.46 -9.33 23.62
N GLY A 63 9.39 -8.59 24.71
CA GLY A 63 10.58 -8.02 25.33
C GLY A 63 11.33 -6.97 24.52
N SER A 64 10.63 -6.20 23.67
CA SER A 64 11.21 -5.15 22.83
C SER A 64 12.38 -5.62 21.95
N THR A 65 12.20 -6.74 21.26
CA THR A 65 13.21 -7.23 20.31
C THR A 65 13.36 -6.24 19.15
N VAL A 66 14.60 -5.80 18.89
CA VAL A 66 14.91 -4.91 17.77
C VAL A 66 14.67 -5.66 16.46
N ALA A 67 13.79 -5.13 15.62
CA ALA A 67 13.49 -5.66 14.29
C ALA A 67 14.46 -5.09 13.25
N GLU A 68 14.71 -3.78 13.29
CA GLU A 68 15.62 -3.10 12.36
C GLU A 68 16.16 -1.81 13.01
N VAL A 69 17.38 -1.44 12.63
CA VAL A 69 18.02 -0.17 13.02
C VAL A 69 18.35 0.61 11.76
N PHE A 70 18.03 1.90 11.76
CA PHE A 70 18.24 2.80 10.63
C PHE A 70 19.31 3.82 10.98
N GLY A 71 20.30 3.99 10.09
CA GLY A 71 21.27 5.07 10.16
C GLY A 71 20.63 6.43 9.88
N LEU A 72 21.20 7.49 10.44
CA LEU A 72 20.71 8.85 10.22
C LEU A 72 21.16 9.47 8.88
N GLY A 73 22.02 8.77 8.13
CA GLY A 73 22.52 9.27 6.82
C GLY A 73 23.59 10.35 6.94
N ASN A 74 24.11 10.62 8.13
CA ASN A 74 25.29 11.48 8.32
C ASN A 74 26.57 10.66 8.12
N ALA A 75 27.55 11.24 7.44
CA ALA A 75 28.87 10.62 7.26
C ALA A 75 29.58 10.51 8.62
N THR A 76 29.64 9.32 9.16
CA THR A 76 30.41 9.00 10.36
C THR A 76 31.59 8.11 10.03
N SER A 77 32.61 8.12 10.88
CA SER A 77 33.78 7.24 10.75
C SER A 77 33.87 6.32 11.95
N THR A 78 34.00 5.02 11.73
CA THR A 78 34.18 4.00 12.75
C THR A 78 35.41 3.18 12.42
N THR A 79 36.21 2.84 13.44
CA THR A 79 37.41 1.99 13.27
C THR A 79 37.23 0.70 14.05
N TYR A 80 37.41 -0.43 13.38
CA TYR A 80 37.52 -1.77 13.96
C TYR A 80 38.98 -2.17 14.03
N THR A 81 39.47 -2.54 15.21
CA THR A 81 40.78 -3.14 15.38
C THR A 81 40.74 -4.59 14.90
N VAL A 82 41.53 -4.92 13.90
CA VAL A 82 41.61 -6.29 13.36
C VAL A 82 42.77 -7.02 14.01
N THR A 83 42.51 -8.23 14.51
CA THR A 83 43.55 -9.16 14.96
C THR A 83 43.29 -10.54 14.39
N VAL A 84 44.33 -11.38 14.33
CA VAL A 84 44.23 -12.77 13.86
C VAL A 84 44.65 -13.73 14.95
N ALA A 85 43.79 -14.70 15.24
CA ALA A 85 44.08 -15.83 16.08
C ALA A 85 43.39 -17.10 15.54
N SER A 86 44.05 -18.27 15.67
CA SER A 86 43.53 -19.55 15.13
C SER A 86 43.01 -19.50 13.71
N SER A 87 43.75 -18.78 12.85
CA SER A 87 43.38 -18.54 11.41
C SER A 87 42.00 -17.91 11.23
N LYS A 88 41.59 -17.01 12.11
CA LYS A 88 40.35 -16.24 12.05
C LYS A 88 40.60 -14.77 12.33
N PHE A 89 39.83 -13.89 11.65
CA PHE A 89 39.77 -12.50 12.00
C PHE A 89 38.91 -12.25 13.24
N TYR A 90 39.40 -11.37 14.10
CA TYR A 90 38.66 -10.78 15.21
C TYR A 90 38.53 -9.29 14.96
N LEU A 91 37.33 -8.76 15.07
CA LEU A 91 37.08 -7.32 15.06
C LEU A 91 36.76 -6.84 16.47
N ASP A 92 37.58 -5.92 17.00
CA ASP A 92 37.50 -5.44 18.37
C ASP A 92 37.46 -6.59 19.42
N GLY A 93 38.24 -7.64 19.17
CA GLY A 93 38.31 -8.84 20.02
C GLY A 93 37.18 -9.86 19.82
N ASN A 94 36.23 -9.62 18.95
CA ASN A 94 35.11 -10.53 18.66
C ASN A 94 35.43 -11.42 17.44
N LEU A 95 35.34 -12.75 17.64
CA LEU A 95 35.61 -13.75 16.63
C LEU A 95 34.63 -13.62 15.45
N GLN A 96 35.15 -13.42 14.24
CA GLN A 96 34.37 -13.35 13.00
C GLN A 96 33.10 -12.49 13.16
N TYR A 97 33.24 -11.33 13.80
CA TYR A 97 32.14 -10.41 14.05
C TYR A 97 31.46 -9.96 12.75
N SER A 98 30.13 -9.97 12.73
CA SER A 98 29.31 -9.54 11.61
C SER A 98 28.70 -8.16 11.89
N PRO A 99 29.40 -7.06 11.54
CA PRO A 99 28.89 -5.72 11.77
C PRO A 99 27.78 -5.34 10.81
N THR A 100 26.94 -4.36 11.23
CA THR A 100 26.07 -3.64 10.29
C THR A 100 26.75 -2.31 9.92
N LEU A 101 26.94 -2.09 8.63
CA LEU A 101 27.48 -0.85 8.06
C LEU A 101 26.35 -0.08 7.37
N TYR A 102 26.39 1.26 7.46
CA TYR A 102 25.35 2.12 6.90
C TYR A 102 25.88 2.93 5.72
N PRO A 103 25.13 3.09 4.62
CA PRO A 103 25.51 3.89 3.47
C PRO A 103 25.94 5.32 3.85
N GLY A 104 26.96 5.83 3.18
CA GLY A 104 27.56 7.14 3.44
C GLY A 104 28.56 7.17 4.58
N ASN A 105 28.62 6.16 5.45
CA ASN A 105 29.57 6.07 6.55
C ASN A 105 30.88 5.40 6.10
N THR A 106 31.95 5.76 6.80
CA THR A 106 33.30 5.21 6.55
C THR A 106 33.70 4.27 7.68
N TYR A 107 34.11 3.08 7.33
CA TYR A 107 34.56 2.05 8.29
C TYR A 107 35.98 1.65 7.97
N THR A 108 36.87 1.82 8.95
CA THR A 108 38.29 1.45 8.84
C THR A 108 38.53 0.14 9.59
N PHE A 109 39.05 -0.83 8.91
CA PHE A 109 39.51 -2.10 9.47
C PHE A 109 41.01 -1.98 9.66
N ASP A 110 41.44 -1.58 10.85
CA ASP A 110 42.83 -1.34 11.22
C ASP A 110 43.57 -2.67 11.34
N GLN A 111 44.49 -2.91 10.39
CA GLN A 111 45.34 -4.10 10.30
C GLN A 111 46.75 -3.87 10.79
N SER A 112 47.01 -2.82 11.57
CA SER A 112 48.34 -2.50 12.10
C SER A 112 48.92 -3.50 13.09
N ASN A 113 48.04 -4.33 13.74
CA ASN A 113 48.50 -5.34 14.68
C ASN A 113 49.32 -6.44 14.01
N ALA A 114 50.47 -6.81 14.61
CA ALA A 114 51.44 -7.76 14.03
C ALA A 114 50.82 -9.14 13.69
N THR A 115 49.69 -9.53 14.35
CA THR A 115 48.97 -10.79 14.02
C THR A 115 48.36 -10.80 12.63
N ASN A 116 48.23 -9.63 11.96
CA ASN A 116 47.70 -9.53 10.61
C ASN A 116 48.79 -9.76 9.54
N ALA A 117 50.03 -9.99 9.91
CA ALA A 117 51.11 -10.24 8.91
C ALA A 117 50.66 -11.39 7.97
N THR A 118 50.72 -11.13 6.65
CA THR A 118 50.27 -12.04 5.57
C THR A 118 48.75 -12.22 5.44
N HIS A 119 47.90 -11.57 6.28
CA HIS A 119 46.45 -11.70 6.27
C HIS A 119 45.80 -10.40 5.76
N ILE A 120 45.66 -10.28 4.46
CA ILE A 120 45.09 -9.09 3.80
C ILE A 120 43.55 -9.20 3.85
N LEU A 121 42.87 -8.28 4.54
CA LEU A 121 41.42 -8.19 4.55
C LEU A 121 40.90 -7.47 3.30
N ARG A 122 39.89 -8.05 2.64
CA ARG A 122 39.18 -7.50 1.50
C ARG A 122 37.68 -7.75 1.63
N PHE A 123 36.89 -7.12 0.77
CA PHE A 123 35.45 -7.31 0.68
C PHE A 123 35.05 -8.03 -0.60
N ALA A 124 33.98 -8.84 -0.54
CA ALA A 124 33.39 -9.54 -1.68
C ALA A 124 31.86 -9.67 -1.53
N THR A 125 31.18 -10.07 -2.60
CA THR A 125 29.73 -10.33 -2.59
C THR A 125 29.39 -11.77 -2.24
N ALA A 126 30.37 -12.65 -2.05
CA ALA A 126 30.22 -14.01 -1.53
C ALA A 126 31.29 -14.30 -0.48
N ALA A 127 31.01 -15.28 0.39
CA ALA A 127 31.95 -15.74 1.42
C ALA A 127 33.26 -16.21 0.78
N ASP A 128 34.40 -15.79 1.37
CA ASP A 128 35.75 -16.11 0.86
C ASP A 128 35.98 -15.78 -0.64
N ALA A 129 35.21 -14.82 -1.18
CA ALA A 129 35.16 -14.50 -2.61
C ALA A 129 34.79 -15.72 -3.52
N ALA A 130 34.21 -16.77 -2.99
CA ALA A 130 33.86 -17.96 -3.73
C ALA A 130 32.80 -17.66 -4.82
N GLY A 131 33.22 -17.77 -6.10
CA GLY A 131 32.34 -17.50 -7.24
C GLY A 131 31.97 -16.04 -7.47
N SER A 132 32.61 -15.09 -6.78
CA SER A 132 32.41 -13.64 -6.95
C SER A 132 33.73 -12.91 -7.15
N THR A 133 33.64 -11.66 -7.64
CA THR A 133 34.79 -10.73 -7.69
C THR A 133 34.92 -9.99 -6.37
N GLU A 134 36.11 -9.48 -6.09
CA GLU A 134 36.36 -8.54 -4.99
C GLU A 134 35.42 -7.31 -5.13
N TYR A 135 34.80 -6.89 -4.04
CA TYR A 135 34.02 -5.65 -3.98
C TYR A 135 34.95 -4.47 -3.68
N THR A 136 35.08 -3.58 -4.64
CA THR A 136 36.03 -2.45 -4.59
C THR A 136 35.37 -1.08 -4.51
N THR A 137 34.04 -0.99 -4.66
CA THR A 137 33.33 0.29 -4.63
C THR A 137 33.43 0.94 -3.26
N GLY A 138 34.05 2.13 -3.22
CA GLY A 138 34.30 2.86 -1.98
C GLY A 138 35.37 2.25 -1.06
N VAL A 139 36.09 1.22 -1.51
CA VAL A 139 37.13 0.54 -0.74
C VAL A 139 38.51 1.12 -1.07
N GLU A 140 39.28 1.42 -0.05
CA GLU A 140 40.69 1.80 -0.14
C GLU A 140 41.55 1.00 0.82
N THR A 141 42.81 0.88 0.54
CA THR A 141 43.77 0.15 1.37
C THR A 141 45.05 0.92 1.54
N ASN A 142 45.68 0.75 2.69
CA ASN A 142 46.96 1.39 2.98
C ASN A 142 47.89 0.44 3.73
N GLY A 143 49.17 0.52 3.41
CA GLY A 143 50.24 -0.19 4.12
C GLY A 143 50.23 -1.71 3.89
N THR A 144 51.09 -2.40 4.64
CA THR A 144 51.21 -3.86 4.66
C THR A 144 50.63 -4.37 5.98
N PRO A 145 49.63 -5.29 5.97
CA PRO A 145 49.05 -5.85 7.19
C PRO A 145 50.11 -6.36 8.16
N GLY A 146 49.93 -6.06 9.45
CA GLY A 146 50.92 -6.32 10.49
C GLY A 146 51.87 -5.17 10.79
N ASN A 147 51.90 -4.13 9.98
CA ASN A 147 52.74 -2.94 10.16
C ASN A 147 51.88 -1.72 10.55
N SER A 148 52.49 -0.79 11.28
CA SER A 148 51.82 0.45 11.70
C SER A 148 51.20 1.21 10.53
N GLY A 149 49.94 1.64 10.67
CA GLY A 149 49.19 2.38 9.67
C GLY A 149 48.56 1.53 8.55
N ALA A 150 48.69 0.20 8.60
CA ALA A 150 48.00 -0.69 7.65
C ALA A 150 46.49 -0.75 7.91
N TYR A 151 45.66 -0.58 6.88
CA TYR A 151 44.22 -0.72 6.95
C TYR A 151 43.57 -1.11 5.64
N THR A 152 42.37 -1.66 5.75
CA THR A 152 41.33 -1.66 4.70
C THR A 152 40.20 -0.78 5.15
N ARG A 153 39.75 0.16 4.32
CA ARG A 153 38.67 1.11 4.63
C ARG A 153 37.60 1.01 3.58
N ILE A 154 36.36 1.13 4.00
CA ILE A 154 35.20 1.18 3.09
C ILE A 154 34.35 2.41 3.42
N THR A 155 34.08 3.26 2.43
CA THR A 155 32.97 4.22 2.48
C THR A 155 31.79 3.57 1.76
N VAL A 156 30.77 3.22 2.52
CA VAL A 156 29.66 2.38 2.01
C VAL A 156 28.87 3.16 0.98
N ALA A 157 28.78 2.64 -0.24
CA ALA A 157 27.98 3.22 -1.31
C ALA A 157 26.47 3.08 -1.02
N THR A 158 25.66 4.01 -1.55
CA THR A 158 24.18 3.98 -1.36
C THR A 158 23.51 2.82 -2.07
N ASP A 159 24.16 2.25 -3.06
CA ASP A 159 23.73 1.08 -3.86
C ASP A 159 24.52 -0.19 -3.51
N ALA A 160 25.20 -0.21 -2.36
CA ALA A 160 25.92 -1.41 -1.90
C ALA A 160 24.96 -2.59 -1.73
N PRO A 161 25.37 -3.83 -2.07
CA PRO A 161 24.59 -5.03 -1.83
C PRO A 161 24.21 -5.18 -0.35
N ASP A 162 23.03 -5.73 -0.06
CA ASP A 162 22.54 -5.92 1.32
C ASP A 162 23.49 -6.70 2.23
N THR A 163 24.31 -7.55 1.64
CA THR A 163 25.33 -8.33 2.35
C THR A 163 26.65 -8.27 1.58
N LEU A 164 27.70 -7.92 2.29
CA LEU A 164 29.08 -8.09 1.87
C LEU A 164 29.77 -9.10 2.79
N TYR A 165 30.92 -9.57 2.39
CA TYR A 165 31.76 -10.47 3.19
C TYR A 165 33.17 -9.89 3.26
N TYR A 166 33.72 -9.76 4.47
CA TYR A 166 35.15 -9.55 4.58
C TYR A 166 35.86 -10.91 4.63
N TYR A 167 37.00 -11.01 3.96
CA TYR A 167 37.74 -12.26 3.79
C TYR A 167 39.25 -12.01 3.76
N CYS A 168 40.04 -13.05 3.93
CA CYS A 168 41.48 -12.99 3.73
C CYS A 168 41.81 -13.43 2.28
N THR A 169 42.63 -12.66 1.58
CA THR A 169 43.02 -13.01 0.20
C THR A 169 43.91 -14.25 0.08
N ALA A 170 44.57 -14.65 1.18
CA ALA A 170 45.52 -15.78 1.20
C ALA A 170 44.95 -17.05 1.85
N HIS A 171 43.92 -16.95 2.69
CA HIS A 171 43.42 -18.05 3.50
C HIS A 171 41.89 -18.04 3.54
N SER A 172 41.27 -19.21 3.34
CA SER A 172 39.81 -19.35 3.41
C SER A 172 39.28 -19.37 4.84
N ASN A 173 37.97 -19.11 4.98
CA ASN A 173 37.21 -19.17 6.25
C ASN A 173 37.74 -18.24 7.37
N MET A 174 38.45 -17.18 7.05
CA MET A 174 38.95 -16.24 8.07
C MET A 174 37.95 -15.15 8.47
N GLY A 175 37.13 -14.69 7.53
CA GLY A 175 36.21 -13.58 7.69
C GLY A 175 34.78 -13.96 8.04
N SER A 176 33.85 -13.03 7.84
CA SER A 176 32.41 -13.21 8.06
C SER A 176 31.60 -12.27 7.17
N SER A 177 30.27 -12.32 7.30
CA SER A 177 29.36 -11.42 6.63
C SER A 177 29.37 -10.01 7.25
N VAL A 178 28.99 -9.05 6.45
CA VAL A 178 28.70 -7.67 6.80
C VAL A 178 27.31 -7.33 6.29
N SER A 179 26.41 -6.95 7.17
CA SER A 179 25.07 -6.48 6.76
C SER A 179 25.15 -5.00 6.38
N ILE A 180 24.52 -4.62 5.28
CA ILE A 180 24.37 -3.21 4.91
C ILE A 180 23.01 -2.74 5.43
N GLY A 181 23.03 -1.79 6.37
CA GLY A 181 21.85 -1.19 6.99
C GLY A 181 21.13 -0.21 6.06
N ALA A 182 19.90 0.15 6.41
CA ALA A 182 19.17 1.22 5.75
C ALA A 182 19.35 2.55 6.49
N ASN A 183 19.28 3.67 5.78
CA ASN A 183 19.26 5.01 6.35
C ASN A 183 17.84 5.59 6.29
N VAL A 184 17.55 6.55 7.19
CA VAL A 184 16.36 7.41 7.04
C VAL A 184 16.53 8.31 5.81
N GLN A 185 15.42 8.60 5.13
CA GLN A 185 15.38 9.50 3.99
C GLN A 185 14.86 10.87 4.42
N TYR A 186 15.57 11.94 4.06
CA TYR A 186 15.19 13.33 4.37
C TYR A 186 14.50 13.95 3.16
N ASN A 187 13.27 14.42 3.34
CA ASN A 187 12.50 15.17 2.34
C ASN A 187 12.27 16.61 2.83
N ASN A 188 13.35 17.38 2.82
CA ASN A 188 13.35 18.75 3.31
C ASN A 188 12.68 19.76 2.37
N ASP A 189 12.46 19.39 1.11
CA ASP A 189 11.78 20.22 0.11
C ASP A 189 10.25 19.99 0.11
N ALA A 190 9.75 19.01 0.85
CA ALA A 190 8.33 18.87 1.11
C ALA A 190 7.81 20.01 2.00
N ASP A 191 6.54 20.34 1.87
CA ASP A 191 5.84 21.29 2.73
C ASP A 191 4.61 20.59 3.36
N PRO A 192 4.67 20.26 4.65
CA PRO A 192 5.80 20.41 5.60
C PRO A 192 6.95 19.40 5.37
N PRO A 193 8.19 19.72 5.78
CA PRO A 193 9.34 18.82 5.70
C PRO A 193 9.12 17.51 6.46
N ASN A 194 9.62 16.40 5.91
CA ASN A 194 9.45 15.10 6.55
C ASN A 194 10.69 14.20 6.37
N ILE A 195 10.76 13.14 7.18
CA ILE A 195 11.64 12.00 6.98
C ILE A 195 10.82 10.76 6.72
N THR A 196 11.37 9.85 5.95
CA THR A 196 10.78 8.53 5.70
C THR A 196 11.75 7.44 6.13
N ILE A 197 11.22 6.43 6.80
CA ILE A 197 11.90 5.23 7.24
C ILE A 197 11.25 4.07 6.48
N THR A 198 12.02 3.40 5.63
CA THR A 198 11.52 2.27 4.85
C THR A 198 12.18 0.99 5.34
N PRO A 199 11.43 0.12 6.05
CA PRO A 199 11.96 -1.18 6.45
C PRO A 199 12.40 -2.00 5.23
N LYS A 200 13.50 -2.73 5.32
CA LYS A 200 13.99 -3.62 4.25
C LYS A 200 13.03 -4.75 3.94
N ASN A 201 12.39 -5.27 4.96
CA ASN A 201 11.39 -6.32 4.85
C ASN A 201 10.00 -5.74 5.17
N SER A 202 8.97 -6.27 4.52
CA SER A 202 7.60 -5.98 4.92
C SER A 202 7.39 -6.31 6.40
N LEU A 203 6.68 -5.44 7.10
CA LEU A 203 6.32 -5.67 8.50
C LEU A 203 5.49 -6.95 8.63
N SER A 204 5.65 -7.68 9.72
CA SER A 204 4.80 -8.83 10.01
C SER A 204 3.37 -8.36 10.31
N ALA A 205 2.37 -9.10 9.83
CA ALA A 205 0.98 -8.81 10.17
C ALA A 205 0.69 -9.12 11.65
N ASP A 206 -0.39 -8.54 12.17
CA ASP A 206 -0.85 -8.76 13.56
C ASP A 206 0.26 -8.52 14.61
N THR A 207 1.05 -7.50 14.39
CA THR A 207 2.25 -7.23 15.19
C THR A 207 2.29 -5.78 15.64
N VAL A 208 2.60 -5.56 16.91
CA VAL A 208 2.82 -4.22 17.44
C VAL A 208 4.29 -3.85 17.31
N TYR A 209 4.54 -2.75 16.63
CA TYR A 209 5.87 -2.17 16.45
C TYR A 209 6.02 -0.88 17.26
N ALA A 210 7.23 -0.61 17.71
CA ALA A 210 7.64 0.67 18.27
C ALA A 210 8.73 1.30 17.42
N ILE A 211 8.57 2.59 17.13
CA ILE A 211 9.66 3.43 16.61
C ILE A 211 10.23 4.22 17.77
N SER A 212 11.55 4.23 17.91
CA SER A 212 12.24 5.03 18.89
C SER A 212 13.50 5.66 18.32
N TYR A 213 13.82 6.85 18.80
CA TYR A 213 15.08 7.53 18.53
C TYR A 213 15.48 8.39 19.73
N PRO A 214 16.80 8.57 20.00
CA PRO A 214 17.28 9.37 21.12
C PRO A 214 17.10 10.87 20.88
N SER A 215 17.17 11.65 21.95
CA SER A 215 17.32 13.11 21.84
C SER A 215 18.57 13.45 21.04
N GLY A 216 18.44 14.39 20.12
CA GLY A 216 19.53 14.79 19.22
C GLY A 216 19.74 13.90 18.00
N ALA A 217 18.90 12.85 17.79
CA ALA A 217 18.93 12.08 16.55
C ALA A 217 18.61 12.97 15.33
N PHE A 218 17.72 13.93 15.49
CA PHE A 218 17.40 14.95 14.50
C PHE A 218 17.72 16.34 15.03
N THR A 219 18.26 17.19 14.17
CA THR A 219 18.62 18.59 14.48
C THR A 219 17.98 19.51 13.47
N GLN A 220 17.70 20.74 13.87
CA GLN A 220 17.22 21.79 12.97
C GLN A 220 18.33 22.20 12.02
N THR A 221 18.07 22.22 10.72
CA THR A 221 19.01 22.69 9.70
C THR A 221 19.34 24.17 9.90
N GLY A 222 20.59 24.48 10.15
CA GLY A 222 21.12 25.86 10.25
C GLY A 222 20.96 26.57 11.59
N ALA A 223 20.23 26.02 12.58
CA ALA A 223 19.99 26.69 13.86
C ALA A 223 20.48 25.95 15.10
N GLY A 224 21.01 24.72 14.99
CA GLY A 224 21.60 23.96 16.08
C GLY A 224 20.64 23.47 17.17
N GLY A 225 19.33 23.60 16.99
CA GLY A 225 18.32 23.01 17.89
C GLY A 225 18.22 21.49 17.69
N SER A 226 18.12 20.75 18.80
CA SER A 226 17.93 19.29 18.79
C SER A 226 16.47 18.92 19.05
N PHE A 227 15.98 17.89 18.35
CA PHE A 227 14.69 17.28 18.68
C PHE A 227 14.80 16.40 19.92
N VAL A 228 13.75 16.40 20.74
CA VAL A 228 13.63 15.49 21.88
C VAL A 228 13.45 14.07 21.34
N GLY A 229 14.15 13.10 21.95
CA GLY A 229 13.96 11.69 21.65
C GLY A 229 12.53 11.26 21.98
N THR A 230 11.99 10.37 21.18
CA THR A 230 10.62 9.88 21.36
C THR A 230 10.53 8.39 21.05
N ALA A 231 9.45 7.78 21.52
CA ALA A 231 9.01 6.47 21.10
C ALA A 231 7.50 6.51 20.89
N TYR A 232 7.01 5.87 19.85
CA TYR A 232 5.59 5.65 19.62
C TYR A 232 5.35 4.25 19.08
N THR A 233 4.13 3.74 19.23
CA THR A 233 3.75 2.42 18.77
C THR A 233 2.65 2.50 17.74
N PHE A 234 2.63 1.51 16.87
CA PHE A 234 1.52 1.22 15.95
C PHE A 234 1.38 -0.30 15.80
N ALA A 235 0.21 -0.77 15.37
CA ALA A 235 -0.01 -2.19 15.10
C ALA A 235 -0.32 -2.42 13.64
N THR A 236 0.32 -3.42 13.05
CA THR A 236 -0.04 -3.86 11.70
C THR A 236 -1.38 -4.60 11.72
N LYS A 237 -2.13 -4.49 10.63
CA LYS A 237 -3.40 -5.18 10.51
C LYS A 237 -3.25 -6.70 10.59
N PRO A 238 -4.26 -7.42 11.10
CA PRO A 238 -4.25 -8.88 11.12
C PRO A 238 -4.07 -9.47 9.72
N SER A 239 -3.39 -10.60 9.67
CA SER A 239 -3.30 -11.41 8.46
C SER A 239 -4.64 -12.12 8.23
N LEU A 240 -5.45 -11.58 7.32
CA LEU A 240 -6.76 -12.14 7.04
C LEU A 240 -6.66 -13.43 6.22
N ARG A 241 -7.58 -14.36 6.48
CA ARG A 241 -7.76 -15.61 5.73
C ARG A 241 -9.07 -15.56 4.97
N TRP A 242 -9.12 -16.17 3.79
CA TRP A 242 -10.30 -16.23 2.97
C TRP A 242 -11.07 -17.53 3.23
N PHE A 243 -12.34 -17.43 3.65
CA PHE A 243 -13.24 -18.56 3.87
C PHE A 243 -14.44 -18.47 2.96
N THR A 244 -14.93 -19.61 2.47
CA THR A 244 -16.08 -19.73 1.59
C THR A 244 -16.98 -20.86 2.01
N TRP A 245 -18.28 -20.72 1.76
CA TRP A 245 -19.30 -21.76 2.00
C TRP A 245 -20.51 -21.54 1.10
N GLY A 246 -21.38 -22.54 1.01
CA GLY A 246 -22.62 -22.49 0.23
C GLY A 246 -22.57 -23.31 -1.05
N ARG A 247 -23.22 -22.80 -2.07
CA ARG A 247 -23.27 -23.40 -3.41
C ARG A 247 -21.88 -23.37 -4.08
N ASN A 248 -21.56 -24.41 -4.88
CA ASN A 248 -20.27 -24.53 -5.57
C ASN A 248 -20.38 -25.21 -6.95
N GLN A 249 -21.46 -24.93 -7.70
CA GLN A 249 -21.72 -25.62 -8.97
C GLN A 249 -20.71 -25.27 -10.07
N GLU A 250 -20.18 -24.06 -10.04
CA GLU A 250 -19.21 -23.57 -11.04
C GLU A 250 -17.77 -23.57 -10.51
N GLY A 251 -17.54 -24.07 -9.30
CA GLY A 251 -16.25 -23.97 -8.61
C GLY A 251 -16.11 -22.66 -7.83
N ASP A 252 -17.24 -21.99 -7.54
CA ASP A 252 -17.31 -20.63 -6.99
C ASP A 252 -16.60 -20.50 -5.65
N LEU A 253 -16.48 -21.59 -4.88
CA LEU A 253 -15.90 -21.57 -3.53
C LEU A 253 -14.36 -21.68 -3.53
N GLY A 254 -13.70 -21.85 -4.68
CA GLY A 254 -12.24 -21.90 -4.76
C GLY A 254 -11.56 -23.11 -4.09
N GLN A 255 -12.30 -24.20 -3.87
CA GLN A 255 -11.85 -25.38 -3.12
C GLN A 255 -11.24 -26.49 -3.99
N ASN A 256 -10.87 -26.19 -5.23
CA ASN A 256 -10.39 -27.16 -6.23
C ASN A 256 -11.39 -28.31 -6.50
N ASN A 257 -12.66 -28.08 -6.25
CA ASN A 257 -13.75 -29.02 -6.49
C ASN A 257 -15.09 -28.27 -6.68
N ARG A 258 -16.20 -29.01 -6.86
CA ARG A 258 -17.56 -28.46 -6.98
C ARG A 258 -18.50 -28.92 -5.84
N THR A 259 -17.93 -29.36 -4.73
CA THR A 259 -18.68 -29.79 -3.55
C THR A 259 -19.29 -28.57 -2.85
N LYS A 260 -20.56 -28.65 -2.47
CA LYS A 260 -21.22 -27.64 -1.65
C LYS A 260 -20.78 -27.78 -0.19
N TYR A 261 -20.53 -26.69 0.46
CA TYR A 261 -20.13 -26.67 1.88
C TYR A 261 -21.17 -25.91 2.71
N SER A 262 -21.70 -26.53 3.75
CA SER A 262 -22.63 -25.92 4.70
C SER A 262 -21.93 -25.17 5.83
N SER A 263 -20.61 -25.28 5.93
CA SER A 263 -19.76 -24.60 6.91
C SER A 263 -18.63 -23.87 6.22
N PRO A 264 -18.06 -22.80 6.81
CA PRO A 264 -16.93 -22.12 6.24
C PRO A 264 -15.71 -23.04 6.04
N VAL A 265 -15.15 -23.03 4.85
CA VAL A 265 -13.90 -23.74 4.48
C VAL A 265 -12.88 -22.73 4.00
N GLN A 266 -11.64 -22.83 4.47
CA GLN A 266 -10.57 -21.91 4.06
C GLN A 266 -10.18 -22.17 2.60
N VAL A 267 -10.00 -21.10 1.83
CA VAL A 267 -9.50 -21.15 0.45
C VAL A 267 -7.97 -21.17 0.49
N GLY A 268 -7.40 -22.33 0.12
CA GLY A 268 -5.96 -22.52 0.17
C GLY A 268 -5.38 -22.42 1.59
N SER A 269 -4.06 -22.26 1.68
CA SER A 269 -3.34 -22.02 2.94
C SER A 269 -2.88 -20.57 3.12
N ASP A 270 -3.09 -19.73 2.11
CA ASP A 270 -2.61 -18.36 2.07
C ASP A 270 -3.30 -17.47 3.11
N ASN A 271 -2.58 -16.46 3.53
CA ASN A 271 -3.04 -15.36 4.36
C ASN A 271 -2.70 -14.01 3.68
N GLY A 272 -2.94 -12.90 4.35
CA GLY A 272 -2.70 -11.56 3.77
C GLY A 272 -3.78 -11.14 2.76
N TRP A 273 -4.97 -11.71 2.86
CA TRP A 273 -6.14 -11.26 2.13
C TRP A 273 -6.63 -9.92 2.68
N ASN A 274 -7.06 -9.01 1.81
CA ASN A 274 -7.44 -7.65 2.20
C ASN A 274 -8.94 -7.42 2.06
N ALA A 275 -9.50 -7.62 0.88
CA ALA A 275 -10.92 -7.42 0.63
C ALA A 275 -11.52 -8.59 -0.13
N LEU A 276 -12.76 -8.91 0.19
CA LEU A 276 -13.54 -9.96 -0.48
C LEU A 276 -14.47 -9.32 -1.53
N LEU A 277 -14.65 -10.04 -2.62
CA LEU A 277 -15.47 -9.67 -3.76
C LEU A 277 -16.42 -10.82 -4.04
N GLY A 278 -17.69 -10.53 -4.28
CA GLY A 278 -18.64 -11.61 -4.53
C GLY A 278 -19.76 -11.22 -5.49
N SER A 279 -20.10 -12.15 -6.35
CA SER A 279 -21.29 -12.11 -7.17
C SER A 279 -22.00 -13.48 -7.13
N HIS A 280 -23.01 -13.66 -7.97
CA HIS A 280 -23.82 -14.88 -7.98
C HIS A 280 -23.04 -16.18 -8.26
N SER A 281 -21.97 -16.14 -9.06
CA SER A 281 -21.23 -17.34 -9.49
C SER A 281 -19.73 -17.10 -9.67
N THR A 282 -19.22 -16.00 -9.13
CA THR A 282 -17.80 -15.62 -9.18
C THR A 282 -17.47 -14.92 -7.88
N ILE A 283 -16.43 -15.37 -7.21
CA ILE A 283 -15.92 -14.72 -6.02
C ILE A 283 -14.42 -14.42 -6.19
N GLY A 284 -13.95 -13.44 -5.49
CA GLY A 284 -12.55 -13.06 -5.52
C GLY A 284 -12.09 -12.40 -4.24
N ALA A 285 -10.82 -12.14 -4.17
CA ALA A 285 -10.20 -11.41 -3.08
C ALA A 285 -8.95 -10.67 -3.56
N THR A 286 -8.66 -9.54 -2.96
CA THR A 286 -7.37 -8.88 -3.12
C THR A 286 -6.45 -9.24 -1.97
N LYS A 287 -5.14 -9.25 -2.23
CA LYS A 287 -4.10 -9.37 -1.21
C LYS A 287 -3.52 -8.00 -0.85
N ASP A 288 -2.82 -7.93 0.27
CA ASP A 288 -2.15 -6.72 0.75
C ASP A 288 -1.07 -6.21 -0.20
N ASN A 289 -0.46 -7.10 -0.98
CA ASN A 289 0.51 -6.76 -2.03
C ASN A 289 -0.14 -6.24 -3.33
N GLY A 290 -1.46 -6.04 -3.34
CA GLY A 290 -2.21 -5.54 -4.50
C GLY A 290 -2.51 -6.59 -5.57
N GLU A 291 -2.31 -7.87 -5.32
CA GLU A 291 -2.77 -8.95 -6.20
C GLU A 291 -4.30 -9.10 -6.12
N LEU A 292 -4.91 -9.44 -7.25
CA LEU A 292 -6.34 -9.79 -7.34
C LEU A 292 -6.46 -11.25 -7.77
N TRP A 293 -7.24 -12.03 -7.02
CA TRP A 293 -7.49 -13.44 -7.26
C TRP A 293 -8.99 -13.69 -7.40
N ILE A 294 -9.41 -14.47 -8.41
CA ILE A 294 -10.84 -14.74 -8.70
C ILE A 294 -11.03 -16.23 -9.00
N THR A 295 -12.20 -16.78 -8.63
CA THR A 295 -12.60 -18.16 -8.92
C THR A 295 -14.08 -18.24 -9.31
N GLY A 296 -14.50 -19.33 -9.92
CA GLY A 296 -15.88 -19.64 -10.26
C GLY A 296 -16.14 -19.69 -11.79
N LYS A 297 -17.32 -19.21 -12.18
CA LYS A 297 -17.79 -19.22 -13.56
C LYS A 297 -16.97 -18.33 -14.48
N ASN A 298 -16.66 -18.85 -15.71
CA ASN A 298 -15.84 -18.13 -16.70
C ASN A 298 -16.30 -18.26 -18.15
N ASN A 299 -17.49 -18.76 -18.39
CA ASN A 299 -17.97 -19.02 -19.77
C ASN A 299 -18.10 -17.75 -20.64
N ARG A 300 -17.86 -16.57 -20.09
CA ARG A 300 -17.88 -15.26 -20.75
C ARG A 300 -16.59 -14.47 -20.57
N GLY A 301 -15.51 -15.12 -20.06
CA GLY A 301 -14.26 -14.46 -19.74
C GLY A 301 -14.29 -13.61 -18.46
N GLN A 302 -15.30 -13.81 -17.61
CA GLN A 302 -15.49 -12.98 -16.40
C GLN A 302 -14.43 -13.19 -15.34
N LEU A 303 -13.57 -14.20 -15.40
CA LEU A 303 -12.42 -14.32 -14.51
C LEU A 303 -11.27 -13.41 -14.93
N GLY A 304 -11.13 -13.03 -16.21
CA GLY A 304 -10.05 -12.16 -16.66
C GLY A 304 -8.69 -12.84 -16.81
N ASP A 305 -8.65 -14.18 -16.82
CA ASP A 305 -7.44 -15.02 -16.87
C ASP A 305 -7.04 -15.41 -18.32
N ASN A 306 -7.52 -14.68 -19.32
CA ASN A 306 -7.34 -14.96 -20.74
C ASN A 306 -7.93 -16.31 -21.17
N SER A 307 -8.96 -16.79 -20.47
CA SER A 307 -9.69 -18.03 -20.82
C SER A 307 -11.19 -17.85 -20.67
N THR A 308 -11.95 -18.88 -21.06
CA THR A 308 -13.40 -18.99 -20.84
C THR A 308 -13.76 -20.26 -20.07
N VAL A 309 -12.77 -20.86 -19.38
CA VAL A 309 -12.92 -22.09 -18.61
C VAL A 309 -13.16 -21.74 -17.14
N ASN A 310 -14.23 -22.31 -16.56
CA ASN A 310 -14.54 -22.16 -15.15
C ASN A 310 -13.37 -22.66 -14.29
N LYS A 311 -13.07 -21.98 -13.19
CA LYS A 311 -11.99 -22.34 -12.24
C LYS A 311 -12.57 -22.67 -10.88
N SER A 312 -12.19 -23.82 -10.35
CA SER A 312 -12.55 -24.24 -8.99
C SER A 312 -11.44 -23.94 -7.97
N SER A 313 -10.34 -23.34 -8.41
CA SER A 313 -9.27 -22.76 -7.59
C SER A 313 -9.08 -21.29 -7.97
N PRO A 314 -8.73 -20.40 -7.05
CA PRO A 314 -8.41 -19.03 -7.38
C PRO A 314 -7.30 -18.92 -8.42
N VAL A 315 -7.51 -18.04 -9.40
CA VAL A 315 -6.49 -17.65 -10.40
C VAL A 315 -6.14 -16.19 -10.20
N GLN A 316 -4.87 -15.86 -10.31
CA GLN A 316 -4.40 -14.48 -10.22
C GLN A 316 -4.72 -13.73 -11.51
N ILE A 317 -5.27 -12.53 -11.36
CA ILE A 317 -5.50 -11.60 -12.47
C ILE A 317 -4.21 -10.78 -12.67
N PRO A 318 -3.73 -10.63 -13.91
CA PRO A 318 -2.46 -9.96 -14.18
C PRO A 318 -2.34 -8.56 -13.55
N GLY A 319 -1.26 -8.31 -12.81
CA GLY A 319 -0.94 -7.05 -12.14
C GLY A 319 -1.00 -7.14 -10.61
N THR A 320 -0.39 -6.16 -9.95
CA THR A 320 -0.20 -6.11 -8.49
C THR A 320 -0.59 -4.76 -7.87
N THR A 321 -1.33 -3.93 -8.61
CA THR A 321 -1.75 -2.60 -8.13
C THR A 321 -3.27 -2.48 -8.03
N TRP A 322 -3.96 -3.60 -7.85
CA TRP A 322 -5.41 -3.62 -7.73
C TRP A 322 -5.86 -3.01 -6.39
N ASN A 323 -6.81 -2.06 -6.47
CA ASN A 323 -7.29 -1.34 -5.30
C ASN A 323 -8.37 -2.17 -4.58
N ALA A 324 -8.07 -2.61 -3.37
CA ALA A 324 -8.93 -3.47 -2.55
C ALA A 324 -10.33 -2.89 -2.27
N THR A 325 -10.47 -1.57 -2.22
CA THR A 325 -11.73 -0.91 -1.82
C THR A 325 -12.64 -0.54 -3.01
N ASN A 326 -12.15 -0.67 -4.23
CA ASN A 326 -12.87 -0.26 -5.45
C ASN A 326 -12.87 -1.36 -6.50
N VAL A 327 -13.34 -2.54 -6.11
CA VAL A 327 -13.59 -3.66 -7.02
C VAL A 327 -15.06 -3.97 -7.03
N ASN A 328 -15.63 -4.14 -8.21
CA ASN A 328 -17.03 -4.51 -8.37
C ASN A 328 -17.12 -5.77 -9.23
N VAL A 329 -17.45 -6.89 -8.59
CA VAL A 329 -17.72 -8.17 -9.26
C VAL A 329 -19.23 -8.28 -9.44
N ASN A 330 -19.71 -8.19 -10.69
CA ASN A 330 -21.13 -8.06 -10.98
C ASN A 330 -21.80 -9.40 -11.34
N ALA A 331 -23.05 -9.56 -10.91
CA ALA A 331 -23.92 -10.64 -11.31
C ALA A 331 -24.21 -10.70 -12.83
N SER A 332 -23.96 -9.63 -13.58
CA SER A 332 -24.18 -9.55 -15.04
C SER A 332 -23.02 -10.13 -15.88
N ASN A 333 -22.12 -10.91 -15.28
CA ASN A 333 -21.00 -11.60 -15.92
C ASN A 333 -19.91 -10.69 -16.49
N PHE A 334 -19.75 -9.47 -16.00
CA PHE A 334 -18.55 -8.64 -16.21
C PHE A 334 -18.02 -8.11 -14.89
N ASN A 335 -16.74 -7.81 -14.84
CA ASN A 335 -16.06 -7.32 -13.65
C ASN A 335 -15.40 -5.97 -13.92
N MET A 336 -15.28 -5.18 -12.87
CA MET A 336 -14.71 -3.85 -12.90
C MET A 336 -13.81 -3.64 -11.68
N CYS A 337 -12.58 -3.15 -11.90
CA CYS A 337 -11.62 -2.92 -10.85
C CYS A 337 -10.78 -1.67 -11.12
N LEU A 338 -10.56 -0.88 -10.07
CA LEU A 338 -9.60 0.20 -10.08
C LEU A 338 -8.20 -0.30 -9.71
N LYS A 339 -7.19 0.35 -10.27
CA LYS A 339 -5.81 0.28 -9.77
C LYS A 339 -5.50 1.49 -8.89
N THR A 340 -4.47 1.36 -8.05
CA THR A 340 -4.03 2.44 -7.14
C THR A 340 -3.58 3.71 -7.85
N ASN A 341 -3.22 3.62 -9.12
CA ASN A 341 -2.87 4.76 -9.98
C ASN A 341 -4.09 5.45 -10.63
N GLY A 342 -5.32 5.13 -10.22
CA GLY A 342 -6.55 5.72 -10.74
C GLY A 342 -6.98 5.24 -12.13
N THR A 343 -6.37 4.17 -12.66
CA THR A 343 -6.84 3.55 -13.91
C THR A 343 -7.95 2.54 -13.64
N LEU A 344 -8.97 2.53 -14.49
CA LEU A 344 -10.11 1.62 -14.41
C LEU A 344 -9.98 0.51 -15.45
N TRP A 345 -10.24 -0.72 -15.05
CA TRP A 345 -10.13 -1.92 -15.88
C TRP A 345 -11.40 -2.76 -15.81
N MET A 346 -11.79 -3.34 -16.93
CA MET A 346 -12.98 -4.19 -17.03
C MET A 346 -12.73 -5.42 -17.90
N TRP A 347 -13.54 -6.48 -17.69
CA TRP A 347 -13.50 -7.71 -18.48
C TRP A 347 -14.81 -8.51 -18.33
N GLY A 348 -15.02 -9.50 -19.19
CA GLY A 348 -16.22 -10.35 -19.23
C GLY A 348 -17.16 -10.01 -20.38
N THR A 349 -18.47 -10.08 -20.13
CA THR A 349 -19.51 -9.76 -21.14
C THR A 349 -19.49 -8.30 -21.55
N ASN A 350 -19.82 -8.07 -22.82
CA ASN A 350 -19.90 -6.74 -23.44
C ASN A 350 -21.04 -6.62 -24.48
N GLY A 351 -22.10 -7.39 -24.32
CA GLY A 351 -23.17 -7.44 -25.33
C GLY A 351 -23.91 -6.12 -25.55
N ASN A 352 -23.91 -5.23 -24.55
CA ASN A 352 -24.50 -3.89 -24.63
C ASN A 352 -23.45 -2.78 -24.43
N GLY A 353 -22.17 -3.06 -24.68
CA GLY A 353 -21.11 -2.07 -24.51
C GLY A 353 -20.70 -1.84 -23.04
N GLU A 354 -20.95 -2.79 -22.14
CA GLU A 354 -20.67 -2.68 -20.70
C GLU A 354 -19.17 -2.44 -20.40
N LEU A 355 -18.27 -2.83 -21.32
CA LEU A 355 -16.83 -2.67 -21.15
C LEU A 355 -16.26 -1.36 -21.73
N ALA A 356 -17.10 -0.44 -22.20
CA ALA A 356 -16.71 0.89 -22.67
C ALA A 356 -15.62 0.94 -23.75
N GLN A 357 -15.50 -0.09 -24.61
CA GLN A 357 -14.46 -0.21 -25.63
C GLN A 357 -14.94 0.24 -27.04
N ASN A 358 -16.06 0.97 -27.12
CA ASN A 358 -16.71 1.37 -28.38
C ASN A 358 -17.05 0.17 -29.30
N ASN A 359 -17.30 -0.97 -28.68
CA ASN A 359 -17.71 -2.20 -29.36
C ASN A 359 -18.53 -3.09 -28.40
N THR A 360 -18.96 -4.27 -28.90
CA THR A 360 -19.70 -5.28 -28.12
C THR A 360 -18.92 -6.61 -27.98
N THR A 361 -17.59 -6.59 -28.18
CA THR A 361 -16.72 -7.76 -28.06
C THR A 361 -16.51 -8.12 -26.59
N TYR A 362 -16.62 -9.40 -26.24
CA TYR A 362 -16.31 -9.90 -24.89
C TYR A 362 -14.79 -10.01 -24.71
N TYR A 363 -14.31 -9.64 -23.52
CA TYR A 363 -12.89 -9.70 -23.20
C TYR A 363 -12.64 -10.65 -22.03
N SER A 364 -11.82 -11.66 -22.26
CA SER A 364 -11.38 -12.62 -21.23
C SER A 364 -10.11 -12.16 -20.47
N SER A 365 -9.60 -10.98 -20.79
CA SER A 365 -8.51 -10.31 -20.09
C SER A 365 -8.91 -8.88 -19.74
N PRO A 366 -8.38 -8.29 -18.66
CA PRO A 366 -8.65 -6.90 -18.33
C PRO A 366 -8.31 -5.93 -19.46
N VAL A 367 -9.26 -5.06 -19.81
CA VAL A 367 -9.07 -3.94 -20.74
C VAL A 367 -9.25 -2.63 -20.02
N GLN A 368 -8.38 -1.64 -20.29
CA GLN A 368 -8.43 -0.35 -19.62
C GLN A 368 -9.55 0.52 -20.18
N ILE A 369 -10.32 1.16 -19.32
CA ILE A 369 -11.29 2.20 -19.65
C ILE A 369 -10.55 3.53 -19.81
N PRO A 370 -10.86 4.35 -20.82
CA PRO A 370 -10.19 5.63 -21.03
C PRO A 370 -10.21 6.54 -19.81
N GLY A 371 -9.05 7.11 -19.46
CA GLY A 371 -8.83 8.02 -18.33
C GLY A 371 -8.08 7.38 -17.17
N THR A 372 -7.51 8.24 -16.30
CA THR A 372 -6.61 7.85 -15.22
C THR A 372 -6.97 8.46 -13.86
N THR A 373 -8.12 9.15 -13.77
CA THR A 373 -8.55 9.87 -12.56
C THR A 373 -9.80 9.25 -11.94
N TRP A 374 -10.03 7.97 -12.19
CA TRP A 374 -11.15 7.26 -11.60
C TRP A 374 -10.93 7.06 -10.09
N SER A 375 -11.95 7.39 -9.28
CA SER A 375 -11.88 7.34 -7.82
C SER A 375 -12.87 6.37 -7.18
N LYS A 376 -14.06 6.23 -7.76
CA LYS A 376 -15.10 5.29 -7.33
C LYS A 376 -15.79 4.67 -8.53
N VAL A 377 -16.22 3.43 -8.38
CA VAL A 377 -16.87 2.68 -9.45
C VAL A 377 -18.13 1.98 -8.95
N PHE A 378 -19.07 1.75 -9.86
CA PHE A 378 -20.30 1.03 -9.54
C PHE A 378 -20.84 0.32 -10.79
N THR A 379 -21.70 -0.66 -10.55
CA THR A 379 -22.46 -1.35 -11.58
C THR A 379 -23.94 -1.37 -11.21
N ALA A 380 -24.78 -1.38 -12.22
CA ALA A 380 -26.21 -1.62 -12.11
C ALA A 380 -26.62 -2.63 -13.18
N SER A 381 -27.90 -2.91 -13.35
CA SER A 381 -28.41 -3.88 -14.34
C SER A 381 -28.00 -3.50 -15.79
N GLY A 382 -26.93 -4.13 -16.30
CA GLY A 382 -26.36 -3.87 -17.63
C GLY A 382 -25.67 -2.50 -17.82
N VAL A 383 -25.44 -1.79 -16.73
CA VAL A 383 -24.80 -0.45 -16.71
C VAL A 383 -23.54 -0.50 -15.86
N ALA A 384 -22.52 0.20 -16.28
CA ALA A 384 -21.33 0.46 -15.48
C ALA A 384 -21.04 1.97 -15.45
N GLY A 385 -20.34 2.41 -14.39
CA GLY A 385 -19.98 3.82 -14.26
C GLY A 385 -18.96 4.08 -13.18
N GLY A 386 -18.49 5.32 -13.13
CA GLY A 386 -17.54 5.75 -12.12
C GLY A 386 -17.50 7.27 -11.95
N VAL A 387 -17.07 7.68 -10.74
CA VAL A 387 -16.79 9.07 -10.42
C VAL A 387 -15.29 9.29 -10.53
N LYS A 388 -14.90 10.39 -11.15
CA LYS A 388 -13.51 10.84 -11.21
C LYS A 388 -13.15 11.77 -10.04
N THR A 389 -11.87 11.98 -9.80
CA THR A 389 -11.36 12.85 -8.73
C THR A 389 -11.78 14.31 -8.87
N ASP A 390 -12.15 14.75 -10.08
CA ASP A 390 -12.71 16.07 -10.37
C ASP A 390 -14.22 16.20 -10.05
N GLY A 391 -14.83 15.14 -9.51
CA GLY A 391 -16.26 15.09 -9.19
C GLY A 391 -17.17 14.89 -10.39
N THR A 392 -16.67 14.57 -11.56
CA THR A 392 -17.49 14.19 -12.71
C THR A 392 -17.93 12.72 -12.64
N LEU A 393 -19.17 12.44 -12.98
CA LEU A 393 -19.75 11.09 -13.06
C LEU A 393 -19.88 10.67 -14.52
N TRP A 394 -19.41 9.46 -14.83
CA TRP A 394 -19.44 8.88 -16.17
C TRP A 394 -20.10 7.51 -16.14
N MET A 395 -20.88 7.21 -17.18
CA MET A 395 -21.63 5.96 -17.29
C MET A 395 -21.62 5.42 -18.73
N TRP A 396 -21.89 4.11 -18.88
CA TRP A 396 -22.00 3.43 -20.16
C TRP A 396 -22.76 2.10 -20.00
N GLY A 397 -23.07 1.41 -21.12
CA GLY A 397 -23.85 0.18 -21.14
C GLY A 397 -25.29 0.44 -21.57
N THR A 398 -26.21 -0.36 -21.05
CA THR A 398 -27.63 -0.37 -21.45
C THR A 398 -28.36 0.92 -21.09
N GLY A 399 -28.97 1.59 -22.09
CA GLY A 399 -29.77 2.81 -21.91
C GLY A 399 -31.28 2.60 -21.79
N GLY A 400 -31.81 1.40 -22.04
CA GLY A 400 -33.23 1.10 -22.27
C GLY A 400 -34.26 1.46 -21.19
N ASN A 401 -33.81 1.86 -19.99
CA ASN A 401 -34.67 2.38 -18.91
C ASN A 401 -34.37 3.84 -18.54
N GLY A 402 -33.66 4.57 -19.40
CA GLY A 402 -33.13 5.89 -19.07
C GLY A 402 -31.95 5.87 -18.10
N ASN A 403 -31.34 4.70 -17.88
CA ASN A 403 -30.31 4.48 -16.86
C ASN A 403 -29.07 5.32 -17.04
N LEU A 404 -28.82 5.84 -18.24
CA LEU A 404 -27.63 6.63 -18.58
C LEU A 404 -27.86 8.14 -18.48
N ALA A 405 -29.03 8.59 -18.00
CA ALA A 405 -29.35 9.99 -17.68
C ALA A 405 -29.11 11.00 -18.84
N GLN A 406 -29.24 10.57 -20.10
CA GLN A 406 -29.00 11.41 -21.30
C GLN A 406 -30.28 11.94 -21.94
N ASN A 407 -31.39 11.94 -21.21
CA ASN A 407 -32.72 12.31 -21.69
C ASN A 407 -33.19 11.42 -22.89
N ASN A 408 -32.66 10.21 -22.96
CA ASN A 408 -33.02 9.20 -23.97
C ASN A 408 -32.82 7.77 -23.38
N GLU A 409 -33.15 6.75 -24.21
CA GLU A 409 -32.95 5.32 -23.87
C GLU A 409 -31.83 4.66 -24.71
N THR A 410 -30.92 5.44 -25.27
CA THR A 410 -29.83 4.94 -26.13
C THR A 410 -28.77 4.19 -25.29
N THR A 411 -28.32 3.05 -25.80
CA THR A 411 -27.19 2.27 -25.26
C THR A 411 -25.86 2.89 -25.75
N TYR A 412 -24.89 3.05 -24.82
CA TYR A 412 -23.59 3.63 -25.15
C TYR A 412 -22.47 2.65 -24.79
N SER A 413 -21.64 2.33 -25.77
CA SER A 413 -20.45 1.47 -25.61
C SER A 413 -19.16 2.24 -25.30
N SER A 414 -19.26 3.53 -25.01
CA SER A 414 -18.18 4.41 -24.55
C SER A 414 -18.66 5.23 -23.36
N PRO A 415 -17.76 5.66 -22.44
CA PRO A 415 -18.14 6.50 -21.33
C PRO A 415 -18.77 7.82 -21.78
N ILE A 416 -19.93 8.14 -21.20
CA ILE A 416 -20.62 9.43 -21.39
C ILE A 416 -20.74 10.12 -20.04
N GLN A 417 -20.57 11.44 -20.01
CA GLN A 417 -20.66 12.21 -18.78
C GLN A 417 -22.12 12.45 -18.38
N ILE A 418 -22.44 12.21 -17.12
CA ILE A 418 -23.72 12.58 -16.52
C ILE A 418 -23.70 14.09 -16.21
N PRO A 419 -24.76 14.85 -16.55
CA PRO A 419 -24.79 16.29 -16.31
C PRO A 419 -24.50 16.66 -14.85
N GLY A 420 -23.68 17.70 -14.67
CA GLY A 420 -23.27 18.23 -13.38
C GLY A 420 -21.91 17.73 -12.89
N THR A 421 -21.46 18.35 -11.83
CA THR A 421 -20.20 18.07 -11.12
C THR A 421 -20.48 17.86 -9.63
N ASN A 422 -19.42 17.66 -8.84
CA ASN A 422 -19.50 17.41 -7.39
C ASN A 422 -20.20 16.11 -7.02
N TRP A 423 -20.21 15.14 -7.94
CA TRP A 423 -20.68 13.79 -7.62
C TRP A 423 -19.70 13.13 -6.65
N LYS A 424 -20.25 12.58 -5.55
CA LYS A 424 -19.47 11.90 -4.48
C LYS A 424 -19.41 10.41 -4.68
N GLN A 425 -20.56 9.80 -5.05
CA GLN A 425 -20.69 8.37 -5.33
C GLN A 425 -21.95 8.09 -6.16
N ALA A 426 -21.98 6.94 -6.82
CA ALA A 426 -23.19 6.40 -7.44
C ALA A 426 -23.29 4.89 -7.22
N VAL A 427 -24.51 4.36 -7.24
CA VAL A 427 -24.81 2.94 -7.03
C VAL A 427 -26.01 2.52 -7.91
N GLY A 428 -26.13 1.21 -8.17
CA GLY A 428 -27.31 0.64 -8.79
C GLY A 428 -28.47 0.52 -7.78
N MET A 429 -29.65 1.03 -8.12
CA MET A 429 -30.88 0.95 -7.32
C MET A 429 -31.95 0.14 -8.06
N GLY A 430 -31.94 -1.17 -7.91
CA GLY A 430 -32.86 -2.04 -8.64
C GLY A 430 -32.68 -1.91 -10.17
N TYR A 431 -33.60 -1.22 -10.83
CA TYR A 431 -33.57 -0.95 -12.28
C TYR A 431 -33.12 0.49 -12.64
N GLY A 432 -32.59 1.22 -11.68
CA GLY A 432 -32.14 2.58 -11.84
C GLY A 432 -30.78 2.81 -11.19
N VAL A 433 -30.43 4.07 -11.03
CA VAL A 433 -29.18 4.55 -10.42
C VAL A 433 -29.50 5.61 -9.39
N GLY A 434 -28.81 5.57 -8.25
CA GLY A 434 -28.80 6.62 -7.25
C GLY A 434 -27.40 7.19 -7.08
N ALA A 435 -27.29 8.51 -6.87
CA ALA A 435 -26.02 9.16 -6.67
C ALA A 435 -26.11 10.32 -5.67
N THR A 436 -25.11 10.46 -4.81
CA THR A 436 -24.97 11.61 -3.90
C THR A 436 -23.94 12.61 -4.43
N LYS A 437 -24.17 13.88 -4.10
CA LYS A 437 -23.21 14.97 -4.33
C LYS A 437 -22.56 15.42 -3.02
N THR A 438 -21.45 16.13 -3.14
CA THR A 438 -20.71 16.69 -1.98
C THR A 438 -21.50 17.75 -1.22
N ASP A 439 -22.53 18.36 -1.83
CA ASP A 439 -23.47 19.30 -1.21
C ASP A 439 -24.58 18.62 -0.38
N GLY A 440 -24.53 17.28 -0.23
CA GLY A 440 -25.51 16.50 0.53
C GLY A 440 -26.80 16.22 -0.22
N THR A 441 -26.90 16.51 -1.52
CA THR A 441 -28.06 16.12 -2.33
C THR A 441 -27.98 14.69 -2.83
N LEU A 442 -29.12 14.00 -2.87
CA LEU A 442 -29.29 12.66 -3.46
C LEU A 442 -30.08 12.79 -4.75
N TRP A 443 -29.64 12.12 -5.79
CA TRP A 443 -30.27 12.10 -7.11
C TRP A 443 -30.55 10.68 -7.55
N SER A 444 -31.64 10.46 -8.30
CA SER A 444 -32.00 9.15 -8.86
C SER A 444 -32.50 9.29 -10.28
N TRP A 445 -32.25 8.27 -11.09
CA TRP A 445 -32.74 8.13 -12.47
C TRP A 445 -32.81 6.67 -12.90
N GLY A 446 -33.33 6.40 -14.09
CA GLY A 446 -33.64 5.07 -14.57
C GLY A 446 -35.07 4.66 -14.22
N TYR A 447 -35.36 3.37 -14.22
CA TYR A 447 -36.72 2.88 -13.94
C TYR A 447 -36.96 2.78 -12.45
N ASN A 448 -37.80 3.68 -11.92
CA ASN A 448 -38.23 3.72 -10.53
C ASN A 448 -39.27 2.63 -10.21
N ARG A 449 -38.90 1.37 -10.45
CA ARG A 449 -39.79 0.22 -10.18
C ARG A 449 -40.03 0.11 -8.67
N TYR A 450 -41.27 0.00 -8.29
CA TYR A 450 -41.71 -0.10 -6.88
C TYR A 450 -41.26 1.05 -5.97
N GLY A 451 -40.89 2.20 -6.53
CA GLY A 451 -40.37 3.35 -5.76
C GLY A 451 -38.91 3.25 -5.33
N SER A 452 -38.15 2.29 -5.85
CA SER A 452 -36.75 2.07 -5.45
C SER A 452 -35.84 3.28 -5.68
N GLY A 453 -36.20 4.20 -6.59
CA GLY A 453 -35.47 5.46 -6.81
C GLY A 453 -35.64 6.53 -5.74
N MET A 454 -36.43 6.27 -4.68
CA MET A 454 -36.70 7.25 -3.60
C MET A 454 -37.37 8.55 -4.07
N VAL A 455 -37.92 8.61 -5.28
CA VAL A 455 -38.71 9.72 -5.83
C VAL A 455 -40.19 9.38 -5.81
N ASN A 456 -41.06 10.39 -5.72
CA ASN A 456 -42.46 10.23 -5.34
C ASN A 456 -43.33 9.38 -6.26
N VAL A 457 -42.93 9.17 -7.53
CA VAL A 457 -43.76 8.45 -8.49
C VAL A 457 -43.10 7.12 -8.84
N ALA A 458 -43.67 6.02 -8.32
CA ALA A 458 -43.22 4.65 -8.66
C ALA A 458 -43.62 4.25 -10.07
N ASN A 459 -42.90 3.27 -10.65
CA ASN A 459 -43.13 2.68 -11.96
C ASN A 459 -43.02 3.65 -13.14
N VAL A 460 -42.22 4.71 -13.00
CA VAL A 460 -41.88 5.68 -14.02
C VAL A 460 -40.41 5.57 -14.39
N LYS A 461 -40.07 5.75 -15.66
CA LYS A 461 -38.68 5.88 -16.15
C LYS A 461 -38.27 7.34 -16.15
N TYR A 462 -37.13 7.61 -15.52
CA TYR A 462 -36.51 8.95 -15.52
C TYR A 462 -35.21 8.88 -16.35
N SER A 463 -35.20 9.47 -17.52
CA SER A 463 -34.00 9.50 -18.38
C SER A 463 -33.05 10.67 -18.10
N SER A 464 -33.33 11.45 -17.04
CA SER A 464 -32.49 12.51 -16.50
C SER A 464 -32.47 12.41 -14.97
N PRO A 465 -31.40 12.89 -14.29
CA PRO A 465 -31.35 12.87 -12.83
C PRO A 465 -32.49 13.68 -12.20
N VAL A 466 -33.20 13.08 -11.23
CA VAL A 466 -34.24 13.72 -10.41
C VAL A 466 -33.75 13.77 -8.99
N GLN A 467 -33.82 14.94 -8.34
CA GLN A 467 -33.40 15.11 -6.97
C GLN A 467 -34.39 14.44 -6.01
N VAL A 468 -33.89 13.64 -5.08
CA VAL A 468 -34.62 13.14 -3.92
C VAL A 468 -34.71 14.26 -2.88
N SER A 469 -35.86 14.40 -2.23
CA SER A 469 -36.08 15.49 -1.25
C SER A 469 -35.07 15.47 -0.10
N GLY A 470 -34.54 16.63 0.23
CA GLY A 470 -33.55 16.85 1.29
C GLY A 470 -32.12 17.05 0.78
N THR A 471 -31.28 17.59 1.68
CA THR A 471 -29.89 18.02 1.37
C THR A 471 -28.86 17.54 2.40
N THR A 472 -29.23 16.54 3.21
CA THR A 472 -28.35 15.98 4.26
C THR A 472 -27.95 14.53 3.99
N TRP A 473 -28.03 14.08 2.74
CA TRP A 473 -27.68 12.72 2.36
C TRP A 473 -26.16 12.52 2.33
N SER A 474 -25.67 11.54 3.08
CA SER A 474 -24.24 11.21 3.16
C SER A 474 -23.85 10.05 2.25
N GLU A 475 -24.69 9.01 2.18
CA GLU A 475 -24.42 7.77 1.45
C GLU A 475 -25.69 7.19 0.83
N VAL A 476 -25.51 6.37 -0.19
CA VAL A 476 -26.58 5.58 -0.81
C VAL A 476 -26.07 4.16 -1.06
N GLY A 477 -26.90 3.18 -0.74
CA GLY A 477 -26.63 1.74 -0.90
C GLY A 477 -27.40 1.14 -2.08
N SER A 478 -26.82 0.07 -2.65
CA SER A 478 -27.37 -0.66 -3.81
C SER A 478 -28.34 -1.76 -3.39
N GLY A 479 -29.35 -2.03 -4.22
CA GLY A 479 -30.28 -3.15 -4.06
C GLY A 479 -31.61 -2.97 -4.77
N TYR A 480 -32.45 -4.02 -4.77
CA TYR A 480 -33.85 -3.91 -5.19
C TYR A 480 -34.66 -3.06 -4.21
N VAL A 481 -34.32 -3.13 -2.93
CA VAL A 481 -34.68 -2.15 -1.92
C VAL A 481 -33.48 -1.23 -1.75
N SER A 482 -33.66 0.03 -2.01
CA SER A 482 -32.62 1.04 -1.90
C SER A 482 -32.56 1.58 -0.49
N ALA A 483 -31.35 1.87 -0.01
CA ALA A 483 -31.09 2.46 1.29
C ALA A 483 -30.29 3.76 1.14
N ALA A 484 -30.55 4.75 1.96
CA ALA A 484 -29.75 5.98 2.00
C ALA A 484 -29.59 6.47 3.44
N LEU A 485 -28.39 6.95 3.75
CA LEU A 485 -28.01 7.46 5.06
C LEU A 485 -27.91 8.98 5.04
N LYS A 486 -28.43 9.64 6.05
CA LYS A 486 -28.24 11.08 6.29
C LYS A 486 -27.09 11.35 7.25
N THR A 487 -26.58 12.57 7.24
CA THR A 487 -25.51 13.05 8.13
C THR A 487 -25.88 13.05 9.61
N ASP A 488 -27.18 13.02 9.93
CA ASP A 488 -27.71 12.89 11.30
C ASP A 488 -27.76 11.44 11.79
N GLY A 489 -27.28 10.46 10.97
CA GLY A 489 -27.29 9.05 11.27
C GLY A 489 -28.59 8.32 10.95
N THR A 490 -29.62 9.01 10.43
CA THR A 490 -30.89 8.35 10.08
C THR A 490 -30.78 7.56 8.78
N LEU A 491 -31.28 6.32 8.79
CA LEU A 491 -31.36 5.42 7.63
C LEU A 491 -32.76 5.45 7.01
N TRP A 492 -32.79 5.64 5.71
CA TRP A 492 -34.01 5.68 4.90
C TRP A 492 -34.00 4.54 3.89
N MET A 493 -35.14 3.91 3.70
CA MET A 493 -35.29 2.80 2.76
C MET A 493 -36.50 3.00 1.86
N ALA A 494 -36.43 2.54 0.61
CA ALA A 494 -37.52 2.57 -0.34
C ALA A 494 -37.43 1.39 -1.32
N GLY A 495 -38.56 0.94 -1.85
CA GLY A 495 -38.61 -0.15 -2.83
C GLY A 495 -39.73 -1.13 -2.57
N ASP A 496 -39.54 -2.35 -3.08
CA ASP A 496 -40.52 -3.41 -2.99
C ASP A 496 -40.58 -3.98 -1.55
N ASN A 497 -41.79 -4.02 -0.98
CA ASN A 497 -42.06 -4.57 0.35
C ASN A 497 -43.13 -5.68 0.29
N GLN A 498 -43.16 -6.46 -0.80
CA GLN A 498 -44.18 -7.52 -0.96
C GLN A 498 -43.99 -8.70 -0.02
N LEU A 499 -42.79 -8.87 0.54
CA LEU A 499 -42.46 -9.99 1.44
C LEU A 499 -42.27 -9.57 2.90
N GLY A 500 -42.55 -8.34 3.28
CA GLY A 500 -42.39 -7.78 4.63
C GLY A 500 -41.03 -7.12 4.81
#